data_d912e7a2d2c68e9c23ea4d9c503c647c
#
_entry.id   d912e7a2d2c68e9c23ea4d9c503c647c
#
_cell.length_a   1.000
_cell.length_b   1.000
_cell.length_c   1.000
_cell.angle_alpha   90.00
_cell.angle_beta   90.00
_cell.angle_gamma   90.00
#
_symmetry.space_group_name_H-M   'P 1'
#
loop_
_entity.id
_entity.type
_entity.pdbx_description
1 polymer ?
#
loop_
_entity_poly.entity_id
_entity_poly.type
_entity_poly.pdbx_seq_one_letter_code
_entity_poly.pdbx_strand_id
1 'polypeptide(L)'
;YCYMALVPVIQPPVIKAITSSEERKIRMDFTEQAPISQRAKFIFPIMIIMVAGIIAPISVALIGALMFGNILKESNVVPSLARCAEGELSNLVTLFLGITVGATMTVGDFLTFDVIKIMALGAVAFVFDTVGGVLFAKVMNMFSKEKVNPMIGACGISAFPMSGRVIAKMALKEDPTNFIIQQSIGVNVAGQVASVVAAGVVLALVPALAKMFGFAGPLM
;
A
#
# COMPACT_ATOMS: atom_id res chain seq x y z
N TYR A 1 4.88 11.54 -2.73
CA TYR A 1 5.97 11.83 -1.78
C TYR A 1 5.52 12.77 -0.67
N CYS A 2 4.77 13.84 -0.96
CA CYS A 2 4.20 14.71 0.08
C CYS A 2 3.31 13.94 1.05
N TYR A 3 2.46 13.03 0.55
CA TYR A 3 1.60 12.20 1.41
C TYR A 3 2.38 11.20 2.25
N MET A 4 3.44 10.60 1.72
CA MET A 4 4.30 9.73 2.51
C MET A 4 4.89 10.45 3.72
N ALA A 5 5.30 11.72 3.57
CA ALA A 5 5.77 12.54 4.68
C ALA A 5 4.67 12.87 5.70
N LEU A 6 3.41 12.93 5.26
CA LEU A 6 2.25 13.21 6.11
C LEU A 6 1.71 11.98 6.86
N VAL A 7 2.07 10.76 6.46
CA VAL A 7 1.63 9.52 7.12
C VAL A 7 1.80 9.56 8.64
N PRO A 8 2.99 9.84 9.20
CA PRO A 8 3.18 9.87 10.65
C PRO A 8 2.43 11.00 11.37
N VAL A 9 1.97 12.00 10.63
CA VAL A 9 1.23 13.16 11.18
C VAL A 9 -0.27 12.90 11.15
N ILE A 10 -0.80 12.34 10.05
CA ILE A 10 -2.25 12.17 9.83
C ILE A 10 -2.77 10.87 10.46
N GLN A 11 -2.07 9.75 10.26
CA GLN A 11 -2.58 8.46 10.71
C GLN A 11 -2.79 8.35 12.23
N PRO A 12 -1.85 8.75 13.10
CA PRO A 12 -2.01 8.55 14.53
C PRO A 12 -3.25 9.25 15.13
N PRO A 13 -3.54 10.53 14.87
CA PRO A 13 -4.73 11.17 15.40
C PRO A 13 -6.03 10.58 14.84
N VAL A 14 -6.06 10.24 13.54
CA VAL A 14 -7.24 9.63 12.91
C VAL A 14 -7.54 8.27 13.54
N ILE A 15 -6.53 7.41 13.68
CA ILE A 15 -6.69 6.08 14.29
C ILE A 15 -7.14 6.20 15.75
N LYS A 16 -6.55 7.11 16.54
CA LYS A 16 -6.96 7.32 17.93
C LYS A 16 -8.40 7.79 18.05
N ALA A 17 -8.89 8.57 17.10
CA ALA A 17 -10.27 9.05 17.10
C ALA A 17 -11.30 7.94 16.86
N ILE A 18 -10.91 6.90 16.09
CA ILE A 18 -11.84 5.83 15.69
C ILE A 18 -11.58 4.48 16.37
N THR A 19 -10.55 4.38 17.24
CA THR A 19 -10.23 3.17 17.99
C THR A 19 -10.17 3.44 19.48
N SER A 20 -10.65 2.49 20.29
CA SER A 20 -10.49 2.53 21.74
C SER A 20 -9.08 2.10 22.17
N SER A 21 -8.66 2.43 23.40
CA SER A 21 -7.37 1.97 23.95
C SER A 21 -7.30 0.44 24.03
N GLU A 22 -8.41 -0.22 24.36
CA GLU A 22 -8.50 -1.68 24.42
C GLU A 22 -8.27 -2.32 23.04
N GLU A 23 -8.87 -1.75 22.00
CA GLU A 23 -8.68 -2.23 20.62
C GLU A 23 -7.23 -2.08 20.16
N ARG A 24 -6.54 -1.00 20.55
CA ARG A 24 -5.15 -0.74 20.19
C ARG A 24 -4.16 -1.66 20.91
N LYS A 25 -4.55 -2.23 22.06
CA LYS A 25 -3.75 -3.19 22.83
C LYS A 25 -3.95 -4.64 22.39
N ILE A 26 -4.84 -4.92 21.44
CA ILE A 26 -5.01 -6.28 20.94
C ILE A 26 -3.66 -6.78 20.43
N ARG A 27 -3.15 -7.85 21.04
CA ARG A 27 -1.91 -8.50 20.64
C ARG A 27 -2.18 -9.44 19.48
N MET A 28 -1.25 -9.47 18.58
CA MET A 28 -1.24 -10.41 17.46
C MET A 28 0.02 -11.25 17.60
N ASP A 29 -0.10 -12.31 18.38
CA ASP A 29 1.01 -13.23 18.59
C ASP A 29 1.44 -13.83 17.25
N PHE A 30 2.75 -13.90 17.06
CA PHE A 30 3.31 -14.55 15.89
C PHE A 30 3.12 -16.06 16.06
N THR A 31 1.96 -16.55 15.62
CA THR A 31 1.79 -18.01 15.48
C THR A 31 2.72 -18.44 14.35
N GLU A 32 3.65 -19.34 14.63
CA GLU A 32 4.47 -19.98 13.60
C GLU A 32 3.53 -20.55 12.54
N GLN A 33 3.38 -19.82 11.45
CA GLN A 33 2.59 -20.29 10.33
C GLN A 33 3.27 -21.53 9.76
N ALA A 34 2.49 -22.55 9.47
CA ALA A 34 3.00 -23.72 8.80
C ALA A 34 3.82 -23.31 7.57
N PRO A 35 5.02 -23.88 7.38
CA PRO A 35 5.92 -23.44 6.32
C PRO A 35 5.22 -23.56 4.96
N ILE A 36 5.09 -22.41 4.30
CA ILE A 36 4.49 -22.34 2.95
C ILE A 36 5.39 -23.13 2.00
N SER A 37 4.81 -24.03 1.21
CA SER A 37 5.56 -24.84 0.26
C SER A 37 6.27 -23.96 -0.78
N GLN A 38 7.47 -24.36 -1.20
CA GLN A 38 8.24 -23.61 -2.21
C GLN A 38 7.46 -23.46 -3.53
N ARG A 39 6.67 -24.45 -3.89
CA ARG A 39 5.79 -24.41 -5.08
C ARG A 39 4.74 -23.30 -4.96
N ALA A 40 4.12 -23.16 -3.81
CA ALA A 40 3.13 -22.09 -3.58
C ALA A 40 3.75 -20.71 -3.67
N LYS A 41 4.94 -20.51 -3.12
CA LYS A 41 5.68 -19.25 -3.19
C LYS A 41 6.06 -18.88 -4.64
N PHE A 42 6.30 -19.86 -5.49
CA PHE A 42 6.64 -19.63 -6.90
C PHE A 42 5.41 -19.42 -7.78
N ILE A 43 4.31 -20.13 -7.54
CA ILE A 43 3.07 -20.03 -8.31
C ILE A 43 2.30 -18.75 -7.96
N PHE A 44 2.34 -18.32 -6.70
CA PHE A 44 1.60 -17.15 -6.22
C PHE A 44 1.85 -15.87 -7.04
N PRO A 45 3.10 -15.45 -7.31
CA PRO A 45 3.38 -14.28 -8.13
C PRO A 45 2.80 -14.36 -9.54
N ILE A 46 2.90 -15.53 -10.16
CA ILE A 46 2.37 -15.77 -11.52
C ILE A 46 0.84 -15.62 -11.53
N MET A 47 0.18 -16.21 -10.54
CA MET A 47 -1.27 -16.11 -10.39
C MET A 47 -1.71 -14.66 -10.17
N ILE A 48 -0.99 -13.89 -9.36
CA ILE A 48 -1.29 -12.47 -9.11
C ILE A 48 -1.16 -11.64 -10.42
N ILE A 49 -0.12 -11.87 -11.21
CA ILE A 49 0.04 -11.17 -12.50
C ILE A 49 -1.13 -11.49 -13.44
N MET A 50 -1.53 -12.75 -13.53
CA MET A 50 -2.64 -13.18 -14.40
C MET A 50 -3.96 -12.55 -13.96
N VAL A 51 -4.29 -12.63 -12.67
CA VAL A 51 -5.53 -12.05 -12.12
C VAL A 51 -5.55 -10.54 -12.30
N ALA A 52 -4.46 -9.85 -11.95
CA ALA A 52 -4.34 -8.40 -12.15
C ALA A 52 -4.44 -8.00 -13.61
N GLY A 53 -3.86 -8.79 -14.52
CA GLY A 53 -3.93 -8.54 -15.97
C GLY A 53 -5.35 -8.66 -16.54
N ILE A 54 -6.16 -9.54 -16.01
CA ILE A 54 -7.57 -9.68 -16.41
C ILE A 54 -8.40 -8.52 -15.87
N ILE A 55 -8.20 -8.13 -14.60
CA ILE A 55 -9.02 -7.10 -13.94
C ILE A 55 -8.60 -5.69 -14.37
N ALA A 56 -7.31 -5.42 -14.43
CA ALA A 56 -6.73 -4.10 -14.69
C ALA A 56 -5.47 -4.20 -15.55
N PRO A 57 -5.58 -4.36 -16.87
CA PRO A 57 -4.43 -4.57 -17.77
C PRO A 57 -3.34 -3.50 -17.63
N ILE A 58 -3.72 -2.26 -17.36
CA ILE A 58 -2.79 -1.13 -17.22
C ILE A 58 -1.86 -1.28 -15.98
N SER A 59 -2.29 -2.04 -14.99
CA SER A 59 -1.50 -2.29 -13.76
C SER A 59 -0.45 -3.39 -13.92
N VAL A 60 -0.50 -4.17 -15.00
CA VAL A 60 0.38 -5.33 -15.22
C VAL A 60 1.85 -4.96 -15.21
N ALA A 61 2.21 -3.80 -15.73
CA ALA A 61 3.61 -3.37 -15.77
C ALA A 61 4.22 -3.25 -14.34
N LEU A 62 3.50 -2.60 -13.44
CA LEU A 62 3.95 -2.41 -12.05
C LEU A 62 3.86 -3.70 -11.23
N ILE A 63 2.72 -4.40 -11.30
CA ILE A 63 2.52 -5.67 -10.60
C ILE A 63 3.47 -6.72 -11.14
N GLY A 64 3.68 -6.77 -12.45
CA GLY A 64 4.61 -7.68 -13.09
C GLY A 64 6.04 -7.46 -12.63
N ALA A 65 6.51 -6.23 -12.54
CA ALA A 65 7.84 -5.92 -12.03
C ALA A 65 7.99 -6.34 -10.54
N LEU A 66 6.99 -6.07 -9.71
CA LEU A 66 6.98 -6.46 -8.29
C LEU A 66 7.02 -8.00 -8.15
N MET A 67 6.15 -8.69 -8.88
CA MET A 67 6.06 -10.15 -8.83
C MET A 67 7.26 -10.83 -9.46
N PHE A 68 7.87 -10.23 -10.49
CA PHE A 68 9.13 -10.71 -11.07
C PHE A 68 10.26 -10.67 -10.05
N GLY A 69 10.39 -9.57 -9.29
CA GLY A 69 11.34 -9.49 -8.18
C GLY A 69 11.11 -10.58 -7.11
N ASN A 70 9.83 -10.86 -6.81
CA ASN A 70 9.47 -11.95 -5.90
C ASN A 70 9.86 -13.33 -6.46
N ILE A 71 9.63 -13.59 -7.75
CA ILE A 71 10.06 -14.83 -8.43
C ILE A 71 11.57 -14.99 -8.37
N LEU A 72 12.34 -13.94 -8.66
CA LEU A 72 13.80 -13.97 -8.57
C LEU A 72 14.27 -14.37 -7.16
N LYS A 73 13.65 -13.80 -6.13
CA LYS A 73 13.98 -14.09 -4.74
C LYS A 73 13.64 -15.53 -4.35
N GLU A 74 12.41 -15.95 -4.60
CA GLU A 74 11.89 -17.26 -4.17
C GLU A 74 12.40 -18.43 -5.03
N SER A 75 12.91 -18.17 -6.25
CA SER A 75 13.46 -19.20 -7.12
C SER A 75 14.69 -19.88 -6.54
N ASN A 76 15.49 -19.15 -5.77
CA ASN A 76 16.80 -19.59 -5.26
C ASN A 76 17.79 -20.06 -6.33
N VAL A 77 17.48 -19.86 -7.62
CA VAL A 77 18.33 -20.27 -8.76
C VAL A 77 19.36 -19.19 -9.09
N VAL A 78 18.97 -17.93 -8.90
CA VAL A 78 19.79 -16.76 -9.29
C VAL A 78 20.01 -15.80 -8.11
N PRO A 79 20.62 -16.26 -7.00
CA PRO A 79 20.73 -15.46 -5.78
C PRO A 79 21.54 -14.18 -5.94
N SER A 80 22.49 -14.16 -6.90
CA SER A 80 23.26 -12.96 -7.20
C SER A 80 22.42 -11.88 -7.86
N LEU A 81 21.55 -12.24 -8.81
CA LEU A 81 20.63 -11.29 -9.45
C LEU A 81 19.57 -10.79 -8.48
N ALA A 82 19.05 -11.65 -7.60
CA ALA A 82 18.10 -11.24 -6.58
C ALA A 82 18.72 -10.19 -5.64
N ARG A 83 19.94 -10.40 -5.16
CA ARG A 83 20.67 -9.43 -4.32
C ARG A 83 20.94 -8.12 -5.07
N CYS A 84 21.38 -8.19 -6.32
CA CYS A 84 21.60 -7.00 -7.14
C CYS A 84 20.30 -6.21 -7.33
N ALA A 85 19.18 -6.88 -7.59
CA ALA A 85 17.88 -6.22 -7.73
C ALA A 85 17.40 -5.57 -6.42
N GLU A 86 17.60 -6.22 -5.27
CA GLU A 86 17.23 -5.69 -3.95
C GLU A 86 18.12 -4.51 -3.51
N GLY A 87 19.37 -4.48 -3.88
CA GLY A 87 20.37 -3.49 -3.47
C GLY A 87 20.68 -2.46 -4.55
N GLU A 88 21.64 -2.78 -5.40
CA GLU A 88 22.25 -1.83 -6.34
C GLU A 88 21.25 -1.28 -7.35
N LEU A 89 20.44 -2.14 -7.97
CA LEU A 89 19.43 -1.72 -8.95
C LEU A 89 18.35 -0.86 -8.27
N SER A 90 17.88 -1.27 -7.12
CA SER A 90 16.87 -0.52 -6.35
C SER A 90 17.38 0.89 -5.98
N ASN A 91 18.63 1.00 -5.53
CA ASN A 91 19.25 2.28 -5.19
C ASN A 91 19.43 3.18 -6.43
N LEU A 92 19.90 2.59 -7.54
CA LEU A 92 20.10 3.31 -8.80
C LEU A 92 18.79 3.85 -9.36
N VAL A 93 17.75 3.00 -9.41
CA VAL A 93 16.42 3.39 -9.88
C VAL A 93 15.81 4.46 -8.96
N THR A 94 16.00 4.34 -7.65
CA THR A 94 15.52 5.35 -6.67
C THR A 94 16.22 6.69 -6.89
N LEU A 95 17.53 6.69 -7.14
CA LEU A 95 18.28 7.90 -7.46
C LEU A 95 17.75 8.58 -8.73
N PHE A 96 17.61 7.83 -9.81
CA PHE A 96 17.08 8.38 -11.06
C PHE A 96 15.66 8.86 -10.94
N LEU A 97 14.80 8.12 -10.22
CA LEU A 97 13.45 8.56 -9.92
C LEU A 97 13.45 9.89 -9.15
N GLY A 98 14.29 10.01 -8.13
CA GLY A 98 14.41 11.25 -7.35
C GLY A 98 14.86 12.45 -8.19
N ILE A 99 15.86 12.26 -9.07
CA ILE A 99 16.32 13.29 -9.99
C ILE A 99 15.22 13.68 -10.99
N THR A 100 14.57 12.70 -11.62
CA THR A 100 13.51 12.94 -12.60
C THR A 100 12.33 13.69 -11.98
N VAL A 101 11.82 13.19 -10.84
CA VAL A 101 10.72 13.83 -10.12
C VAL A 101 11.12 15.24 -9.66
N GLY A 102 12.34 15.41 -9.11
CA GLY A 102 12.84 16.73 -8.71
C GLY A 102 12.93 17.73 -9.87
N ALA A 103 13.36 17.27 -11.04
CA ALA A 103 13.45 18.11 -12.24
C ALA A 103 12.08 18.55 -12.77
N THR A 104 11.00 17.80 -12.50
CA THR A 104 9.63 18.19 -12.89
C THR A 104 8.95 19.11 -11.88
N MET A 105 9.51 19.26 -10.67
CA MET A 105 8.95 20.13 -9.63
C MET A 105 9.41 21.59 -9.81
N THR A 106 8.96 22.27 -10.87
CA THR A 106 9.19 23.70 -11.03
C THR A 106 8.19 24.51 -10.22
N VAL A 107 8.58 25.69 -9.76
CA VAL A 107 7.70 26.56 -8.94
C VAL A 107 6.43 26.94 -9.72
N GLY A 108 6.55 27.16 -11.03
CA GLY A 108 5.43 27.54 -11.90
C GLY A 108 4.39 26.42 -12.06
N ASP A 109 4.83 25.18 -12.09
CA ASP A 109 3.94 24.03 -12.29
C ASP A 109 3.39 23.50 -10.96
N PHE A 110 4.16 23.60 -9.87
CA PHE A 110 3.81 23.02 -8.58
C PHE A 110 2.88 23.91 -7.74
N LEU A 111 3.02 25.24 -7.82
CA LEU A 111 2.21 26.19 -7.04
C LEU A 111 0.99 26.72 -7.82
N THR A 112 0.42 25.92 -8.69
CA THR A 112 -0.84 26.25 -9.35
C THR A 112 -2.04 25.96 -8.44
N PHE A 113 -3.12 26.73 -8.61
CA PHE A 113 -4.34 26.54 -7.82
C PHE A 113 -4.93 25.14 -7.97
N ASP A 114 -4.80 24.52 -9.15
CA ASP A 114 -5.29 23.17 -9.42
C ASP A 114 -4.45 22.10 -8.69
N VAL A 115 -3.15 22.25 -8.63
CA VAL A 115 -2.27 21.35 -7.85
C VAL A 115 -2.59 21.44 -6.36
N ILE A 116 -2.81 22.65 -5.83
CA ILE A 116 -3.20 22.85 -4.43
C ILE A 116 -4.54 22.17 -4.13
N LYS A 117 -5.53 22.28 -5.02
CA LYS A 117 -6.81 21.55 -4.89
C LYS A 117 -6.62 20.04 -4.88
N ILE A 118 -5.81 19.52 -5.81
CA ILE A 118 -5.52 18.07 -5.88
C ILE A 118 -4.82 17.60 -4.60
N MET A 119 -3.87 18.39 -4.09
CA MET A 119 -3.20 18.08 -2.83
C MET A 119 -4.18 18.08 -1.65
N ALA A 120 -5.07 19.06 -1.55
CA ALA A 120 -6.08 19.10 -0.50
C ALA A 120 -7.04 17.93 -0.59
N LEU A 121 -7.53 17.62 -1.81
CA LEU A 121 -8.40 16.48 -2.03
C LEU A 121 -7.72 15.15 -1.68
N GLY A 122 -6.47 14.98 -2.07
CA GLY A 122 -5.68 13.79 -1.73
C GLY A 122 -5.44 13.64 -0.23
N ALA A 123 -5.24 14.74 0.51
CA ALA A 123 -5.12 14.69 1.97
C ALA A 123 -6.43 14.22 2.63
N VAL A 124 -7.57 14.70 2.13
CA VAL A 124 -8.89 14.24 2.57
C VAL A 124 -9.09 12.76 2.23
N ALA A 125 -8.78 12.35 1.01
CA ALA A 125 -8.87 10.95 0.59
C ALA A 125 -8.00 10.03 1.47
N PHE A 126 -6.80 10.47 1.84
CA PHE A 126 -5.89 9.75 2.72
C PHE A 126 -6.46 9.52 4.13
N VAL A 127 -7.18 10.51 4.68
CA VAL A 127 -7.91 10.37 5.95
C VAL A 127 -9.00 9.30 5.81
N PHE A 128 -9.81 9.36 4.75
CA PHE A 128 -10.88 8.39 4.50
C PHE A 128 -10.34 6.98 4.28
N ASP A 129 -9.23 6.83 3.59
CA ASP A 129 -8.56 5.55 3.37
C ASP A 129 -8.09 4.93 4.70
N THR A 130 -7.48 5.74 5.56
CA THR A 130 -7.10 5.33 6.92
C THR A 130 -8.32 4.90 7.75
N VAL A 131 -9.40 5.68 7.71
CA VAL A 131 -10.67 5.36 8.39
C VAL A 131 -11.26 4.07 7.85
N GLY A 132 -11.36 3.94 6.53
CA GLY A 132 -11.90 2.78 5.85
C GLY A 132 -11.17 1.49 6.20
N GLY A 133 -9.83 1.52 6.18
CA GLY A 133 -9.00 0.38 6.55
C GLY A 133 -9.21 -0.07 7.99
N VAL A 134 -9.24 0.87 8.94
CA VAL A 134 -9.51 0.56 10.37
C VAL A 134 -10.93 0.02 10.56
N LEU A 135 -11.92 0.62 9.93
CA LEU A 135 -13.31 0.14 10.01
C LEU A 135 -13.45 -1.25 9.40
N PHE A 136 -12.79 -1.53 8.27
CA PHE A 136 -12.76 -2.85 7.68
C PHE A 136 -12.19 -3.90 8.64
N ALA A 137 -11.08 -3.60 9.31
CA ALA A 137 -10.51 -4.48 10.32
C ALA A 137 -11.46 -4.71 11.52
N LYS A 138 -12.22 -3.69 11.93
CA LYS A 138 -13.27 -3.83 12.96
C LYS A 138 -14.41 -4.74 12.49
N VAL A 139 -14.86 -4.57 11.25
CA VAL A 139 -15.90 -5.43 10.67
C VAL A 139 -15.40 -6.88 10.60
N MET A 140 -14.16 -7.11 10.16
CA MET A 140 -13.55 -8.45 10.21
C MET A 140 -13.59 -9.05 11.62
N ASN A 141 -13.29 -8.25 12.64
CA ASN A 141 -13.31 -8.69 14.04
C ASN A 141 -14.72 -9.10 14.55
N MET A 142 -15.79 -8.68 13.88
CA MET A 142 -17.16 -9.12 14.21
C MET A 142 -17.41 -10.57 13.78
N PHE A 143 -16.73 -11.02 12.72
CA PHE A 143 -16.88 -12.35 12.14
C PHE A 143 -15.74 -13.32 12.50
N SER A 144 -14.61 -12.78 12.98
CA SER A 144 -13.43 -13.59 13.31
C SER A 144 -13.45 -14.06 14.76
N LYS A 145 -13.05 -15.31 14.99
CA LYS A 145 -12.83 -15.85 16.34
C LYS A 145 -11.58 -15.27 16.99
N GLU A 146 -10.54 -15.04 16.21
CA GLU A 146 -9.31 -14.38 16.65
C GLU A 146 -9.36 -12.91 16.24
N LYS A 147 -9.26 -12.04 17.23
CA LYS A 147 -9.33 -10.60 16.99
C LYS A 147 -8.01 -10.07 16.45
N VAL A 148 -8.10 -9.31 15.40
CA VAL A 148 -7.00 -8.59 14.77
C VAL A 148 -6.94 -7.17 15.35
N ASN A 149 -5.74 -6.64 15.56
CA ASN A 149 -5.60 -5.25 16.00
C ASN A 149 -6.08 -4.31 14.88
N PRO A 150 -7.16 -3.51 15.10
CA PRO A 150 -7.74 -2.70 14.02
C PRO A 150 -6.78 -1.69 13.42
N MET A 151 -5.72 -1.28 14.15
CA MET A 151 -4.72 -0.35 13.63
C MET A 151 -4.04 -0.87 12.37
N ILE A 152 -3.85 -2.20 12.21
CA ILE A 152 -3.21 -2.74 11.02
C ILE A 152 -4.00 -2.48 9.73
N GLY A 153 -5.32 -2.29 9.83
CA GLY A 153 -6.16 -1.93 8.69
C GLY A 153 -5.71 -0.61 8.05
N ALA A 154 -5.23 0.35 8.84
CA ALA A 154 -4.67 1.58 8.32
C ALA A 154 -3.37 1.39 7.50
N CYS A 155 -2.76 0.21 7.54
CA CYS A 155 -1.60 -0.13 6.70
C CYS A 155 -2.00 -0.51 5.27
N GLY A 156 -3.28 -0.71 4.97
CA GLY A 156 -3.78 -1.10 3.64
C GLY A 156 -3.63 -0.03 2.55
N ILE A 157 -2.72 0.89 2.71
CA ILE A 157 -2.42 2.00 1.79
C ILE A 157 -1.11 1.78 1.05
N SER A 158 -0.92 2.52 -0.05
CA SER A 158 0.29 2.42 -0.88
C SER A 158 1.56 3.06 -0.29
N ALA A 159 1.47 3.73 0.87
CA ALA A 159 2.62 4.37 1.53
C ALA A 159 3.53 3.34 2.23
N PHE A 160 4.20 2.53 1.44
CA PHE A 160 5.13 1.49 1.90
C PHE A 160 6.56 2.07 2.09
N PRO A 161 7.27 1.72 3.15
CA PRO A 161 6.90 0.97 4.36
C PRO A 161 6.48 1.89 5.53
N MET A 162 6.16 3.15 5.27
CA MET A 162 5.96 4.18 6.31
C MET A 162 4.76 3.86 7.20
N SER A 163 3.62 3.50 6.61
CA SER A 163 2.41 3.20 7.38
C SER A 163 2.62 2.05 8.34
N GLY A 164 3.21 0.93 7.88
CA GLY A 164 3.51 -0.21 8.74
C GLY A 164 4.40 0.14 9.93
N ARG A 165 5.41 0.98 9.72
CA ARG A 165 6.30 1.46 10.80
C ARG A 165 5.59 2.38 11.78
N VAL A 166 4.73 3.27 11.31
CA VAL A 166 3.95 4.17 12.15
C VAL A 166 3.01 3.38 13.06
N ILE A 167 2.29 2.42 12.50
CA ILE A 167 1.35 1.58 13.24
C ILE A 167 2.07 0.71 14.28
N ALA A 168 3.18 0.07 13.90
CA ALA A 168 3.99 -0.70 14.86
C ALA A 168 4.50 0.18 16.01
N LYS A 169 4.95 1.40 15.72
CA LYS A 169 5.39 2.35 16.74
C LYS A 169 4.23 2.81 17.64
N MET A 170 3.02 2.93 17.09
CA MET A 170 1.83 3.24 17.88
C MET A 170 1.46 2.08 18.81
N ALA A 171 1.50 0.84 18.34
CA ALA A 171 1.23 -0.33 19.15
C ALA A 171 2.19 -0.44 20.35
N LEU A 172 3.50 -0.25 20.10
CA LEU A 172 4.52 -0.25 21.16
C LEU A 172 4.35 0.89 22.18
N LYS A 173 3.72 2.02 21.79
CA LYS A 173 3.39 3.10 22.73
C LYS A 173 2.20 2.77 23.63
N GLU A 174 1.24 2.00 23.14
CA GLU A 174 0.08 1.57 23.92
C GLU A 174 0.40 0.35 24.80
N ASP A 175 1.20 -0.58 24.29
CA ASP A 175 1.72 -1.74 25.00
C ASP A 175 3.16 -2.07 24.51
N PRO A 176 4.21 -1.86 25.34
CA PRO A 176 5.60 -2.09 24.95
C PRO A 176 5.93 -3.53 24.52
N THR A 177 5.05 -4.47 24.77
CA THR A 177 5.22 -5.88 24.41
C THR A 177 4.45 -6.28 23.14
N ASN A 178 3.72 -5.34 22.52
CA ASN A 178 2.88 -5.60 21.35
C ASN A 178 3.65 -5.37 20.03
N PHE A 179 4.31 -6.40 19.54
CA PHE A 179 5.14 -6.35 18.33
C PHE A 179 4.36 -6.77 17.08
N ILE A 180 3.63 -5.84 16.46
CA ILE A 180 2.83 -6.09 15.25
C ILE A 180 3.48 -5.62 13.95
N ILE A 181 4.80 -5.42 13.93
CA ILE A 181 5.51 -4.88 12.76
C ILE A 181 5.36 -5.77 11.52
N GLN A 182 5.45 -7.08 11.67
CA GLN A 182 5.37 -8.01 10.54
C GLN A 182 3.99 -8.02 9.92
N GLN A 183 2.94 -8.09 10.74
CA GLN A 183 1.55 -8.02 10.31
C GLN A 183 1.25 -6.68 9.62
N SER A 184 1.72 -5.57 10.20
CA SER A 184 1.56 -4.23 9.63
C SER A 184 2.25 -4.09 8.27
N ILE A 185 3.47 -4.60 8.13
CA ILE A 185 4.20 -4.60 6.85
C ILE A 185 3.50 -5.52 5.83
N GLY A 186 3.03 -6.70 6.25
CA GLY A 186 2.29 -7.62 5.37
C GLY A 186 1.04 -6.98 4.77
N VAL A 187 0.22 -6.33 5.61
CA VAL A 187 -0.97 -5.58 5.15
C VAL A 187 -0.57 -4.42 4.24
N ASN A 188 0.53 -3.72 4.54
CA ASN A 188 1.00 -2.60 3.75
C ASN A 188 1.47 -3.03 2.34
N VAL A 189 2.15 -4.19 2.21
CA VAL A 189 2.50 -4.78 0.90
C VAL A 189 1.24 -5.14 0.12
N ALA A 190 0.27 -5.79 0.76
CA ALA A 190 -1.01 -6.13 0.13
C ALA A 190 -1.76 -4.88 -0.33
N GLY A 191 -1.78 -3.81 0.49
CA GLY A 191 -2.38 -2.52 0.16
C GLY A 191 -1.72 -1.85 -1.04
N GLN A 192 -0.40 -1.97 -1.18
CA GLN A 192 0.31 -1.45 -2.35
C GLN A 192 -0.15 -2.14 -3.64
N VAL A 193 -0.24 -3.48 -3.65
CA VAL A 193 -0.76 -4.25 -4.79
C VAL A 193 -2.20 -3.87 -5.10
N ALA A 194 -3.05 -3.84 -4.08
CA ALA A 194 -4.46 -3.48 -4.22
C ALA A 194 -4.65 -2.06 -4.78
N SER A 195 -3.86 -1.08 -4.32
CA SER A 195 -3.91 0.31 -4.80
C SER A 195 -3.56 0.42 -6.29
N VAL A 196 -2.57 -0.35 -6.76
CA VAL A 196 -2.18 -0.37 -8.18
C VAL A 196 -3.29 -0.96 -9.04
N VAL A 197 -3.93 -2.05 -8.58
CA VAL A 197 -5.09 -2.65 -9.27
C VAL A 197 -6.26 -1.68 -9.29
N ALA A 198 -6.60 -1.06 -8.15
CA ALA A 198 -7.68 -0.10 -8.04
C ALA A 198 -7.47 1.11 -8.97
N ALA A 199 -6.25 1.66 -9.02
CA ALA A 199 -5.90 2.75 -9.93
C ALA A 199 -6.09 2.34 -11.40
N GLY A 200 -5.64 1.13 -11.78
CA GLY A 200 -5.84 0.59 -13.13
C GLY A 200 -7.32 0.43 -13.50
N VAL A 201 -8.14 -0.05 -12.57
CA VAL A 201 -9.61 -0.16 -12.75
C VAL A 201 -10.25 1.22 -12.91
N VAL A 202 -9.89 2.18 -12.07
CA VAL A 202 -10.41 3.57 -12.17
C VAL A 202 -10.07 4.18 -13.52
N LEU A 203 -8.80 4.05 -13.96
CA LEU A 203 -8.34 4.57 -15.25
C LEU A 203 -9.08 3.92 -16.45
N ALA A 204 -9.48 2.67 -16.34
CA ALA A 204 -10.23 1.98 -17.37
C ALA A 204 -11.75 2.32 -17.35
N LEU A 205 -12.34 2.38 -16.15
CA LEU A 205 -13.78 2.55 -16.00
C LEU A 205 -14.25 4.01 -16.13
N VAL A 206 -13.50 4.98 -15.59
CA VAL A 206 -13.94 6.38 -15.59
C VAL A 206 -14.17 6.94 -17.00
N PRO A 207 -13.28 6.74 -17.99
CA PRO A 207 -13.54 7.18 -19.36
C PRO A 207 -14.74 6.47 -20.00
N ALA A 208 -14.93 5.17 -19.70
CA ALA A 208 -16.07 4.40 -20.22
C ALA A 208 -17.40 4.90 -19.66
N LEU A 209 -17.46 5.15 -18.36
CA LEU A 209 -18.63 5.70 -17.68
C LEU A 209 -18.91 7.14 -18.13
N ALA A 210 -17.88 7.98 -18.29
CA ALA A 210 -18.02 9.34 -18.78
C ALA A 210 -18.67 9.37 -20.17
N LYS A 211 -18.25 8.47 -21.07
CA LYS A 211 -18.90 8.31 -22.40
C LYS A 211 -20.34 7.84 -22.28
N MET A 212 -20.63 6.90 -21.39
CA MET A 212 -21.98 6.34 -21.22
C MET A 212 -22.96 7.36 -20.64
N PHE A 213 -22.52 8.22 -19.73
CA PHE A 213 -23.36 9.26 -19.11
C PHE A 213 -23.29 10.61 -19.81
N GLY A 214 -22.65 10.70 -20.98
CA GLY A 214 -22.60 11.95 -21.77
C GLY A 214 -21.73 13.05 -21.16
N PHE A 215 -20.89 12.75 -20.17
CA PHE A 215 -19.89 13.67 -19.62
C PHE A 215 -18.69 13.74 -20.57
N ALA A 216 -18.90 14.16 -21.80
CA ALA A 216 -17.83 14.39 -22.76
C ALA A 216 -17.14 15.73 -22.47
N GLY A 217 -16.33 15.76 -21.41
CA GLY A 217 -15.33 16.78 -21.19
C GLY A 217 -13.99 16.31 -21.76
N PRO A 218 -13.08 17.20 -22.15
CA PRO A 218 -11.78 16.85 -22.70
C PRO A 218 -10.89 16.24 -21.60
N LEU A 219 -10.96 14.92 -21.44
CA LEU A 219 -9.96 14.13 -20.73
C LEU A 219 -9.11 13.43 -21.80
N MET A 220 -8.40 14.20 -22.59
CA MET A 220 -7.24 13.79 -23.41
C MET A 220 -6.10 14.74 -23.13
#